data_848689e5bc535df4a4dbad5e60767154
#
_entry.id   848689e5bc535df4a4dbad5e60767154
#
_cell.length_a   1.000
_cell.length_b   1.000
_cell.length_c   1.000
_cell.angle_alpha   90.00
_cell.angle_beta   90.00
_cell.angle_gamma   90.00
#
_symmetry.space_group_name_H-M   'P 1'
#
loop_
_entity.id
_entity.type
_entity.pdbx_description
1 polymer ?
#
loop_
_entity_poly.entity_id
_entity_poly.type
_entity_poly.pdbx_seq_one_letter_code
_entity_poly.pdbx_strand_id
1 'polypeptide(L)'
;MNRLISRCVLALSAVLSTSLWAADAASCKNVRMGVVNWTDVIATSAMTQVLLDGLGYSTKQTSASQQIIFSGIRDQRLDLFLGYWNPLMTQTITPFVDAGQVKVLDAPSLKDARATLAVPTYLADKGLKTFADIAKFQKELGGKIYGIEPGSGANTQIKAMIAKNQFGLGKFQLVESSEAGMLAAVDRAVRRNEAVVFFGWAPHPMNVNVQMTYLSGSEDALGPNEGMATVWTVTTPTYAEQCPNVHKLLTNLTFTAAQESRMMQPLLEHKDAFESARQWLKDHPQDQQRWLEGVTTFDGKPAAAHLQLTSK
;
A
#
# COMPACT_ATOMS: atom_id res chain seq x y z
N MET A 1 -67.13 20.65 -50.88
CA MET A 1 -65.99 21.43 -50.35
C MET A 1 -65.56 20.75 -49.07
N ASN A 2 -64.77 19.67 -49.15
CA ASN A 2 -64.31 18.86 -48.02
C ASN A 2 -62.87 19.17 -47.71
N ARG A 3 -62.57 19.67 -46.49
CA ARG A 3 -61.23 19.85 -45.98
C ARG A 3 -60.86 18.62 -45.15
N LEU A 4 -59.94 17.80 -45.67
CA LEU A 4 -59.23 16.75 -44.90
C LEU A 4 -58.19 17.41 -44.03
N ILE A 5 -58.32 17.23 -42.73
CA ILE A 5 -57.32 17.60 -41.74
C ILE A 5 -56.47 16.37 -41.50
N SER A 6 -55.23 16.40 -42.02
CA SER A 6 -54.17 15.36 -41.74
C SER A 6 -53.60 15.60 -40.37
N ARG A 7 -53.79 14.65 -39.43
CA ARG A 7 -53.14 14.64 -38.11
C ARG A 7 -51.79 13.92 -38.22
N CYS A 8 -50.68 14.65 -38.24
CA CYS A 8 -49.34 14.10 -38.03
C CYS A 8 -49.17 13.78 -36.56
N VAL A 9 -49.09 12.48 -36.24
CA VAL A 9 -48.65 12.00 -34.93
C VAL A 9 -47.13 11.93 -34.94
N LEU A 10 -46.45 12.88 -34.30
CA LEU A 10 -45.04 12.80 -34.00
C LEU A 10 -44.83 11.78 -32.86
N ALA A 11 -44.33 10.59 -33.20
CA ALA A 11 -43.85 9.63 -32.22
C ALA A 11 -42.47 10.11 -31.69
N LEU A 12 -42.45 10.63 -30.49
CA LEU A 12 -41.23 10.99 -29.76
C LEU A 12 -40.57 9.71 -29.23
N SER A 13 -39.63 9.16 -29.97
CA SER A 13 -38.82 8.03 -29.51
C SER A 13 -37.84 8.52 -28.45
N ALA A 14 -38.18 8.34 -27.18
CA ALA A 14 -37.23 8.53 -26.05
C ALA A 14 -36.12 7.46 -26.14
N VAL A 15 -34.99 7.84 -26.67
CA VAL A 15 -33.78 7.03 -26.60
C VAL A 15 -33.32 7.06 -25.13
N LEU A 16 -33.68 6.02 -24.38
CA LEU A 16 -33.08 5.75 -23.06
C LEU A 16 -31.58 5.41 -23.31
N SER A 17 -30.75 6.41 -23.10
CA SER A 17 -29.30 6.20 -23.03
C SER A 17 -29.01 5.37 -21.77
N THR A 18 -29.07 4.04 -21.88
CA THR A 18 -28.49 3.15 -20.90
C THR A 18 -26.97 3.38 -20.96
N SER A 19 -26.42 4.00 -19.94
CA SER A 19 -24.97 4.00 -19.73
C SER A 19 -24.53 2.54 -19.64
N LEU A 20 -24.10 1.96 -20.75
CA LEU A 20 -23.43 0.69 -20.77
C LEU A 20 -22.09 0.91 -20.06
N TRP A 21 -22.03 0.53 -18.81
CA TRP A 21 -20.76 0.34 -18.11
C TRP A 21 -20.04 -0.74 -18.87
N ALA A 22 -18.95 -0.40 -19.55
CA ALA A 22 -18.24 -1.34 -20.38
C ALA A 22 -17.61 -2.40 -19.47
N ALA A 23 -18.02 -3.64 -19.64
CA ALA A 23 -17.32 -4.78 -19.07
C ALA A 23 -15.87 -4.75 -19.58
N ASP A 24 -14.94 -5.14 -18.72
CA ASP A 24 -13.53 -5.25 -19.12
C ASP A 24 -13.35 -6.28 -20.25
N ALA A 25 -12.35 -6.07 -21.09
CA ALA A 25 -11.99 -7.00 -22.14
C ALA A 25 -11.57 -8.36 -21.54
N ALA A 26 -11.69 -9.44 -22.33
CA ALA A 26 -11.30 -10.79 -21.88
C ALA A 26 -9.85 -10.90 -21.42
N SER A 27 -8.94 -10.06 -21.95
CA SER A 27 -7.55 -9.93 -21.51
C SER A 27 -7.40 -9.51 -20.06
N CYS A 28 -8.37 -8.75 -19.51
CA CYS A 28 -8.38 -8.30 -18.12
C CYS A 28 -8.87 -9.33 -17.12
N LYS A 29 -9.32 -10.51 -17.59
CA LYS A 29 -9.81 -11.59 -16.72
C LYS A 29 -8.77 -12.02 -15.69
N ASN A 30 -7.51 -12.06 -16.09
CA ASN A 30 -6.40 -12.46 -15.23
C ASN A 30 -5.68 -11.20 -14.73
N VAL A 31 -5.65 -11.01 -13.42
CA VAL A 31 -4.98 -9.87 -12.77
C VAL A 31 -3.76 -10.36 -11.99
N ARG A 32 -2.57 -9.91 -12.40
CA ARG A 32 -1.28 -10.32 -11.82
C ARG A 32 -0.76 -9.23 -10.91
N MET A 33 -0.70 -9.51 -9.62
CA MET A 33 -0.34 -8.56 -8.57
C MET A 33 1.07 -8.82 -8.05
N GLY A 34 1.92 -7.79 -8.01
CA GLY A 34 3.16 -7.83 -7.25
C GLY A 34 2.90 -7.56 -5.77
N VAL A 35 3.56 -8.29 -4.88
CA VAL A 35 3.42 -8.14 -3.43
C VAL A 35 4.79 -8.21 -2.77
N VAL A 36 5.16 -7.17 -1.99
CA VAL A 36 6.29 -7.26 -1.06
C VAL A 36 5.80 -7.86 0.26
N ASN A 37 6.71 -8.48 1.01
CA ASN A 37 6.36 -9.11 2.29
C ASN A 37 6.27 -8.09 3.44
N TRP A 38 5.50 -7.02 3.23
CA TRP A 38 5.12 -6.06 4.27
C TRP A 38 3.67 -6.29 4.65
N THR A 39 3.38 -6.23 5.93
CA THR A 39 2.06 -6.59 6.47
C THR A 39 0.94 -5.72 5.90
N ASP A 40 1.19 -4.41 5.64
CA ASP A 40 0.26 -3.49 4.98
C ASP A 40 -0.04 -3.89 3.54
N VAL A 41 1.01 -4.21 2.76
CA VAL A 41 0.86 -4.61 1.35
C VAL A 41 0.20 -5.99 1.24
N ILE A 42 0.50 -6.90 2.17
CA ILE A 42 -0.18 -8.20 2.23
C ILE A 42 -1.68 -8.01 2.52
N ALA A 43 -2.03 -7.15 3.49
CA ALA A 43 -3.42 -6.89 3.86
C ALA A 43 -4.21 -6.24 2.71
N THR A 44 -3.67 -5.17 2.12
CA THR A 44 -4.33 -4.44 1.02
C THR A 44 -4.40 -5.26 -0.27
N SER A 45 -3.37 -6.07 -0.56
CA SER A 45 -3.38 -6.99 -1.70
C SER A 45 -4.37 -8.14 -1.52
N ALA A 46 -4.49 -8.70 -0.31
CA ALA A 46 -5.49 -9.73 -0.02
C ALA A 46 -6.91 -9.17 -0.14
N MET A 47 -7.15 -7.96 0.35
CA MET A 47 -8.43 -7.26 0.17
C MET A 47 -8.78 -7.07 -1.31
N THR A 48 -7.84 -6.56 -2.09
CA THR A 48 -8.00 -6.35 -3.53
C THR A 48 -8.28 -7.66 -4.26
N GLN A 49 -7.55 -8.73 -3.93
CA GLN A 49 -7.76 -10.05 -4.52
C GLN A 49 -9.14 -10.60 -4.17
N VAL A 50 -9.57 -10.54 -2.91
CA VAL A 50 -10.89 -11.05 -2.49
C VAL A 50 -12.01 -10.32 -3.23
N LEU A 51 -11.90 -9.01 -3.41
CA LEU A 51 -12.85 -8.23 -4.18
C LEU A 51 -12.85 -8.64 -5.65
N LEU A 52 -11.70 -8.70 -6.30
CA LEU A 52 -11.59 -9.06 -7.71
C LEU A 52 -12.07 -10.50 -7.98
N ASP A 53 -11.66 -11.46 -7.16
CA ASP A 53 -12.13 -12.86 -7.28
C ASP A 53 -13.65 -12.93 -7.11
N GLY A 54 -14.22 -12.21 -6.15
CA GLY A 54 -15.65 -12.10 -5.92
C GLY A 54 -16.42 -11.42 -7.06
N LEU A 55 -15.75 -10.57 -7.81
CA LEU A 55 -16.30 -9.93 -9.02
C LEU A 55 -16.14 -10.79 -10.28
N GLY A 56 -15.56 -11.99 -10.15
CA GLY A 56 -15.39 -12.93 -11.23
C GLY A 56 -14.09 -12.80 -12.01
N TYR A 57 -13.10 -12.03 -11.55
CA TYR A 57 -11.74 -12.05 -12.09
C TYR A 57 -10.97 -13.29 -11.59
N SER A 58 -9.80 -13.53 -12.15
CA SER A 58 -8.84 -14.55 -11.71
C SER A 58 -7.56 -13.84 -11.30
N THR A 59 -7.26 -13.81 -10.01
CA THR A 59 -6.11 -13.06 -9.48
C THR A 59 -4.95 -13.98 -9.15
N LYS A 60 -3.73 -13.48 -9.33
CA LYS A 60 -2.50 -14.14 -8.91
C LYS A 60 -1.56 -13.15 -8.25
N GLN A 61 -1.12 -13.44 -7.03
CA GLN A 61 -0.07 -12.70 -6.35
C GLN A 61 1.30 -13.32 -6.62
N THR A 62 2.32 -12.47 -6.77
CA THR A 62 3.72 -12.86 -6.87
C THR A 62 4.51 -12.06 -5.84
N SER A 63 5.04 -12.76 -4.84
CA SER A 63 5.89 -12.15 -3.83
C SER A 63 7.29 -11.90 -4.40
N ALA A 64 7.77 -10.66 -4.32
CA ALA A 64 9.08 -10.25 -4.81
C ALA A 64 9.55 -8.94 -4.13
N SER A 65 10.83 -8.59 -4.33
CA SER A 65 11.33 -7.27 -3.94
C SER A 65 10.74 -6.16 -4.82
N GLN A 66 10.70 -4.93 -4.30
CA GLN A 66 10.15 -3.78 -5.02
C GLN A 66 10.78 -3.59 -6.43
N GLN A 67 12.10 -3.80 -6.58
CA GLN A 67 12.78 -3.68 -7.87
C GLN A 67 12.31 -4.72 -8.88
N ILE A 68 12.12 -5.96 -8.41
CA ILE A 68 11.60 -7.06 -9.25
C ILE A 68 10.15 -6.77 -9.64
N ILE A 69 9.34 -6.23 -8.73
CA ILE A 69 7.95 -5.85 -9.02
C ILE A 69 7.89 -4.76 -10.10
N PHE A 70 8.64 -3.66 -9.97
CA PHE A 70 8.66 -2.60 -10.99
C PHE A 70 9.15 -3.12 -12.35
N SER A 71 10.19 -3.96 -12.35
CA SER A 71 10.65 -4.63 -13.58
C SER A 71 9.57 -5.55 -14.16
N GLY A 72 8.84 -6.27 -13.30
CA GLY A 72 7.74 -7.15 -13.71
C GLY A 72 6.57 -6.38 -14.34
N ILE A 73 6.25 -5.18 -13.82
CA ILE A 73 5.22 -4.30 -14.40
C ILE A 73 5.70 -3.74 -15.74
N ARG A 74 6.95 -3.24 -15.83
CA ARG A 74 7.58 -2.81 -17.10
C ARG A 74 7.52 -3.89 -18.16
N ASP A 75 7.84 -5.14 -17.79
CA ASP A 75 7.89 -6.28 -18.69
C ASP A 75 6.52 -6.91 -18.93
N GLN A 76 5.44 -6.29 -18.42
CA GLN A 76 4.05 -6.77 -18.52
C GLN A 76 3.87 -8.20 -17.98
N ARG A 77 4.70 -8.62 -17.03
CA ARG A 77 4.57 -9.88 -16.28
C ARG A 77 3.70 -9.73 -15.04
N LEU A 78 3.61 -8.51 -14.52
CA LEU A 78 2.71 -8.06 -13.47
C LEU A 78 1.87 -6.89 -13.99
N ASP A 79 0.67 -6.74 -13.47
CA ASP A 79 -0.27 -5.70 -13.88
C ASP A 79 -0.29 -4.54 -12.90
N LEU A 80 -0.15 -4.83 -11.60
CA LEU A 80 -0.27 -3.82 -10.55
C LEU A 80 0.52 -4.14 -9.28
N PHE A 81 0.72 -3.09 -8.47
CA PHE A 81 1.35 -3.11 -7.15
C PHE A 81 0.73 -2.03 -6.25
N LEU A 82 0.32 -2.39 -5.01
CA LEU A 82 -0.39 -1.48 -4.10
C LEU A 82 0.50 -0.85 -3.03
N GLY A 83 1.81 -1.05 -3.07
CA GLY A 83 2.73 -0.70 -1.98
C GLY A 83 3.80 0.34 -2.35
N TYR A 84 3.53 1.29 -3.26
CA TYR A 84 4.48 2.36 -3.54
C TYR A 84 4.44 3.41 -2.42
N TRP A 85 5.34 3.29 -1.44
CA TRP A 85 5.58 4.24 -0.37
C TRP A 85 6.37 5.45 -0.88
N ASN A 86 5.72 6.58 -1.03
CA ASN A 86 6.32 7.85 -1.42
C ASN A 86 6.57 8.72 -0.16
N PRO A 87 7.80 9.27 0.08
CA PRO A 87 8.91 9.36 -0.89
C PRO A 87 9.97 8.25 -0.79
N LEU A 88 9.86 7.30 0.13
CA LEU A 88 10.90 6.29 0.38
C LEU A 88 11.33 5.51 -0.87
N MET A 89 10.38 5.19 -1.74
CA MET A 89 10.63 4.41 -2.95
C MET A 89 10.79 5.28 -4.21
N THR A 90 10.73 6.62 -4.09
CA THR A 90 10.78 7.53 -5.24
C THR A 90 12.04 7.31 -6.08
N GLN A 91 13.20 7.21 -5.45
CA GLN A 91 14.45 6.97 -6.16
C GLN A 91 14.44 5.67 -6.97
N THR A 92 13.75 4.64 -6.48
CA THR A 92 13.66 3.34 -7.15
C THR A 92 12.67 3.36 -8.32
N ILE A 93 11.53 4.04 -8.18
CA ILE A 93 10.48 4.04 -9.20
C ILE A 93 10.70 5.07 -10.31
N THR A 94 11.33 6.21 -10.01
CA THR A 94 11.51 7.33 -10.95
C THR A 94 12.03 6.90 -12.33
N PRO A 95 13.06 6.06 -12.46
CA PRO A 95 13.53 5.64 -13.77
C PRO A 95 12.46 4.94 -14.64
N PHE A 96 11.54 4.21 -14.01
CA PHE A 96 10.44 3.54 -14.70
C PHE A 96 9.31 4.51 -15.08
N VAL A 97 9.01 5.48 -14.22
CA VAL A 97 8.01 6.53 -14.48
C VAL A 97 8.47 7.43 -15.61
N ASP A 98 9.72 7.95 -15.54
CA ASP A 98 10.29 8.85 -16.55
C ASP A 98 10.39 8.19 -17.93
N ALA A 99 10.61 6.88 -17.96
CA ALA A 99 10.61 6.10 -19.19
C ALA A 99 9.20 5.69 -19.68
N GLY A 100 8.12 6.08 -18.97
CA GLY A 100 6.74 5.70 -19.31
C GLY A 100 6.48 4.19 -19.21
N GLN A 101 7.26 3.47 -18.39
CA GLN A 101 7.21 2.01 -18.26
C GLN A 101 6.25 1.53 -17.17
N VAL A 102 5.89 2.41 -16.25
CA VAL A 102 4.88 2.20 -15.21
C VAL A 102 4.03 3.46 -15.05
N LYS A 103 2.81 3.31 -14.56
CA LYS A 103 1.91 4.42 -14.22
C LYS A 103 1.60 4.37 -12.73
N VAL A 104 1.84 5.47 -12.02
CA VAL A 104 1.32 5.69 -10.68
C VAL A 104 -0.10 6.25 -10.82
N LEU A 105 -1.07 5.77 -10.06
CA LEU A 105 -2.44 6.29 -10.07
C LEU A 105 -2.44 7.77 -9.66
N ASP A 106 -3.50 8.49 -10.03
CA ASP A 106 -3.58 9.95 -9.86
C ASP A 106 -3.86 10.39 -8.40
N ALA A 107 -4.22 9.44 -7.52
CA ALA A 107 -4.42 9.69 -6.09
C ALA A 107 -3.84 8.55 -5.25
N PRO A 108 -3.31 8.86 -4.04
CA PRO A 108 -2.82 7.83 -3.13
C PRO A 108 -3.96 7.02 -2.53
N SER A 109 -3.70 5.73 -2.32
CA SER A 109 -4.59 4.84 -1.57
C SER A 109 -4.57 5.14 -0.06
N LEU A 110 -3.45 5.66 0.46
CA LEU A 110 -3.30 6.10 1.84
C LEU A 110 -2.56 7.44 1.90
N LYS A 111 -3.12 8.43 2.63
CA LYS A 111 -2.61 9.81 2.68
C LYS A 111 -1.87 10.15 3.97
N ASP A 112 -2.19 9.48 5.05
CA ASP A 112 -1.76 9.80 6.41
C ASP A 112 -0.75 8.77 6.97
N ALA A 113 0.17 8.33 6.10
CA ALA A 113 1.26 7.46 6.49
C ALA A 113 2.45 8.24 7.07
N ARG A 114 3.27 7.56 7.86
CA ARG A 114 4.56 8.04 8.36
C ARG A 114 5.56 6.91 8.32
N ALA A 115 6.82 7.20 8.00
CA ALA A 115 7.90 6.22 8.06
C ALA A 115 9.22 6.94 8.39
N THR A 116 9.81 6.60 9.57
CA THR A 116 11.03 7.23 10.06
C THR A 116 11.70 6.33 11.10
N LEU A 117 12.79 6.77 11.72
CA LEU A 117 13.40 6.04 12.83
C LEU A 117 12.60 6.22 14.12
N ALA A 118 12.58 5.16 14.91
CA ALA A 118 11.89 5.12 16.19
C ALA A 118 12.76 4.43 17.26
N VAL A 119 12.41 4.71 18.51
CA VAL A 119 13.02 4.08 19.70
C VAL A 119 11.92 3.69 20.68
N PRO A 120 12.12 2.72 21.56
CA PRO A 120 11.24 2.52 22.69
C PRO A 120 11.15 3.79 23.55
N THR A 121 9.97 4.10 24.09
CA THR A 121 9.70 5.33 24.83
C THR A 121 10.65 5.52 26.02
N TYR A 122 11.08 4.43 26.69
CA TYR A 122 12.05 4.53 27.79
C TYR A 122 13.43 5.08 27.35
N LEU A 123 13.81 4.99 26.07
CA LEU A 123 15.02 5.64 25.54
C LEU A 123 14.77 7.10 25.22
N ALA A 124 13.60 7.45 24.71
CA ALA A 124 13.20 8.84 24.52
C ALA A 124 13.19 9.60 25.85
N ASP A 125 12.71 8.96 26.94
CA ASP A 125 12.73 9.51 28.30
C ASP A 125 14.17 9.72 28.84
N LYS A 126 15.12 8.91 28.39
CA LYS A 126 16.56 9.06 28.67
C LYS A 126 17.25 10.11 27.81
N GLY A 127 16.53 10.75 26.87
CA GLY A 127 17.05 11.85 26.05
C GLY A 127 17.32 11.51 24.59
N LEU A 128 17.04 10.27 24.11
CA LEU A 128 17.15 9.91 22.70
C LEU A 128 15.85 10.27 21.99
N LYS A 129 15.68 11.54 21.59
CA LYS A 129 14.45 12.08 21.02
C LYS A 129 14.57 12.53 19.57
N THR A 130 15.79 12.79 19.11
CA THR A 130 16.07 13.33 17.77
C THR A 130 17.08 12.47 17.03
N PHE A 131 17.16 12.63 15.72
CA PHE A 131 18.20 12.00 14.89
C PHE A 131 19.60 12.38 15.37
N ALA A 132 19.81 13.65 15.77
CA ALA A 132 21.10 14.11 16.29
C ALA A 132 21.49 13.48 17.65
N ASP A 133 20.51 12.93 18.39
CA ASP A 133 20.80 12.25 19.65
C ASP A 133 21.32 10.82 19.45
N ILE A 134 21.02 10.19 18.31
CA ILE A 134 21.39 8.78 18.06
C ILE A 134 22.90 8.58 18.28
N ALA A 135 23.73 9.47 17.79
CA ALA A 135 25.20 9.39 17.93
C ALA A 135 25.67 9.42 19.39
N LYS A 136 24.94 10.10 20.29
CA LYS A 136 25.26 10.19 21.73
C LYS A 136 25.04 8.84 22.44
N PHE A 137 24.14 8.00 21.91
CA PHE A 137 23.82 6.67 22.44
C PHE A 137 24.52 5.54 21.69
N GLN A 138 25.60 5.84 20.94
CA GLN A 138 26.29 4.85 20.10
C GLN A 138 26.70 3.59 20.87
N LYS A 139 27.21 3.74 22.10
CA LYS A 139 27.65 2.62 22.94
C LYS A 139 26.49 1.73 23.35
N GLU A 140 25.42 2.32 23.84
CA GLU A 140 24.20 1.64 24.29
C GLU A 140 23.50 0.92 23.14
N LEU A 141 23.46 1.55 21.96
CA LEU A 141 22.90 1.02 20.72
C LEU A 141 23.82 -0.01 20.04
N GLY A 142 25.06 -0.18 20.54
CA GLY A 142 26.06 -1.04 19.90
C GLY A 142 26.42 -0.62 18.47
N GLY A 143 26.21 0.67 18.14
CA GLY A 143 26.43 1.22 16.80
C GLY A 143 25.50 0.62 15.74
N LYS A 144 24.28 0.21 16.07
CA LYS A 144 23.34 -0.47 15.18
C LYS A 144 22.07 0.30 14.99
N ILE A 145 21.56 0.33 13.75
CA ILE A 145 20.22 0.76 13.37
C ILE A 145 19.53 -0.45 12.73
N TYR A 146 18.34 -0.80 13.19
CA TYR A 146 17.61 -1.95 12.66
C TYR A 146 16.66 -1.51 11.56
N GLY A 147 16.89 -2.03 10.36
CA GLY A 147 16.08 -1.83 9.16
C GLY A 147 15.32 -3.08 8.77
N ILE A 148 14.68 -3.00 7.61
CA ILE A 148 13.93 -4.09 7.00
C ILE A 148 14.76 -4.84 5.95
N GLU A 149 14.17 -5.36 4.86
CA GLU A 149 14.91 -6.17 3.90
C GLU A 149 15.90 -5.34 3.06
N PRO A 150 16.99 -5.97 2.61
CA PRO A 150 17.94 -5.36 1.70
C PRO A 150 17.27 -4.82 0.42
N GLY A 151 17.66 -3.62 0.01
CA GLY A 151 17.13 -2.99 -1.20
C GLY A 151 15.79 -2.28 -1.00
N SER A 152 15.21 -2.26 0.20
CA SER A 152 14.07 -1.40 0.49
C SER A 152 14.44 0.09 0.39
N GLY A 153 13.46 0.93 0.07
CA GLY A 153 13.65 2.38 0.01
C GLY A 153 14.14 2.96 1.34
N ALA A 154 13.57 2.49 2.46
CA ALA A 154 13.98 2.88 3.80
C ALA A 154 15.45 2.55 4.08
N ASN A 155 15.87 1.31 3.84
CA ASN A 155 17.26 0.92 4.05
C ASN A 155 18.22 1.70 3.15
N THR A 156 17.82 2.01 1.93
CA THR A 156 18.60 2.83 1.00
C THR A 156 18.85 4.22 1.56
N GLN A 157 17.82 4.88 2.11
CA GLN A 157 17.94 6.20 2.74
C GLN A 157 18.79 6.15 4.01
N ILE A 158 18.59 5.14 4.88
CA ILE A 158 19.38 4.99 6.11
C ILE A 158 20.86 4.75 5.76
N LYS A 159 21.18 3.91 4.78
CA LYS A 159 22.54 3.72 4.30
C LYS A 159 23.17 5.01 3.77
N ALA A 160 22.39 5.83 3.07
CA ALA A 160 22.85 7.12 2.57
C ALA A 160 23.18 8.08 3.72
N MET A 161 22.37 8.14 4.78
CA MET A 161 22.64 8.93 5.98
C MET A 161 23.95 8.46 6.67
N ILE A 162 24.14 7.15 6.82
CA ILE A 162 25.35 6.56 7.41
C ILE A 162 26.58 6.91 6.55
N ALA A 163 26.53 6.70 5.24
CA ALA A 163 27.63 6.96 4.33
C ALA A 163 28.04 8.44 4.30
N LYS A 164 27.09 9.36 4.44
CA LYS A 164 27.33 10.80 4.51
C LYS A 164 27.67 11.31 5.91
N ASN A 165 27.75 10.42 6.91
CA ASN A 165 27.87 10.79 8.33
C ASN A 165 26.81 11.82 8.79
N GLN A 166 25.63 11.80 8.20
CA GLN A 166 24.53 12.67 8.57
C GLN A 166 24.10 12.34 10.00
N PHE A 167 23.79 13.34 10.81
CA PHE A 167 23.48 13.21 12.24
C PHE A 167 24.57 12.48 13.08
N GLY A 168 25.81 12.40 12.59
CA GLY A 168 26.90 11.67 13.26
C GLY A 168 26.80 10.14 13.15
N LEU A 169 26.06 9.63 12.17
CA LEU A 169 25.78 8.19 12.01
C LEU A 169 26.91 7.40 11.31
N GLY A 170 28.00 8.04 10.89
CA GLY A 170 29.07 7.37 10.12
C GLY A 170 29.75 6.19 10.79
N LYS A 171 29.56 6.00 12.11
CA LYS A 171 30.06 4.84 12.86
C LYS A 171 28.99 3.79 13.13
N PHE A 172 27.79 3.96 12.60
CA PHE A 172 26.69 3.01 12.74
C PHE A 172 26.66 2.02 11.58
N GLN A 173 26.03 0.89 11.82
CA GLN A 173 25.76 -0.14 10.82
C GLN A 173 24.25 -0.37 10.74
N LEU A 174 23.71 -0.44 9.53
CA LEU A 174 22.34 -0.89 9.31
C LEU A 174 22.29 -2.41 9.41
N VAL A 175 21.47 -2.92 10.32
CA VAL A 175 21.12 -4.35 10.42
C VAL A 175 19.94 -4.60 9.51
N GLU A 176 20.19 -5.16 8.34
CA GLU A 176 19.16 -5.51 7.38
C GLU A 176 18.61 -6.90 7.67
N SER A 177 17.29 -7.08 7.62
CA SER A 177 16.66 -8.40 7.84
C SER A 177 15.36 -8.54 7.02
N SER A 178 14.23 -8.38 7.64
CA SER A 178 12.89 -8.28 7.10
C SER A 178 12.04 -7.51 8.11
N GLU A 179 10.82 -7.14 7.77
CA GLU A 179 9.86 -6.59 8.74
C GLU A 179 9.76 -7.48 9.99
N ALA A 180 9.46 -8.76 9.81
CA ALA A 180 9.34 -9.71 10.92
C ALA A 180 10.64 -9.86 11.72
N GLY A 181 11.79 -9.89 11.05
CA GLY A 181 13.11 -9.99 11.70
C GLY A 181 13.44 -8.75 12.53
N MET A 182 13.16 -7.57 12.00
CA MET A 182 13.33 -6.30 12.70
C MET A 182 12.40 -6.22 13.92
N LEU A 183 11.11 -6.52 13.77
CA LEU A 183 10.14 -6.53 14.86
C LEU A 183 10.53 -7.51 15.97
N ALA A 184 11.01 -8.70 15.62
CA ALA A 184 11.51 -9.68 16.60
C ALA A 184 12.76 -9.17 17.36
N ALA A 185 13.63 -8.40 16.71
CA ALA A 185 14.78 -7.78 17.38
C ALA A 185 14.33 -6.67 18.34
N VAL A 186 13.39 -5.83 17.92
CA VAL A 186 12.80 -4.77 18.75
C VAL A 186 12.10 -5.37 19.98
N ASP A 187 11.27 -6.39 19.79
CA ASP A 187 10.56 -7.06 20.88
C ASP A 187 11.53 -7.69 21.92
N ARG A 188 12.63 -8.32 21.47
CA ARG A 188 13.67 -8.82 22.38
C ARG A 188 14.32 -7.70 23.17
N ALA A 189 14.67 -6.59 22.52
CA ALA A 189 15.31 -5.44 23.16
C ALA A 189 14.37 -4.81 24.19
N VAL A 190 13.09 -4.60 23.84
CA VAL A 190 12.07 -4.04 24.74
C VAL A 190 11.87 -4.91 25.97
N ARG A 191 11.73 -6.24 25.82
CA ARG A 191 11.59 -7.16 26.96
C ARG A 191 12.79 -7.16 27.92
N ARG A 192 13.97 -6.82 27.41
CA ARG A 192 15.20 -6.73 28.21
C ARG A 192 15.56 -5.32 28.64
N ASN A 193 14.72 -4.35 28.27
CA ASN A 193 14.99 -2.92 28.50
C ASN A 193 16.34 -2.47 27.90
N GLU A 194 16.75 -3.09 26.78
CA GLU A 194 17.96 -2.80 26.03
C GLU A 194 17.74 -1.66 25.04
N ALA A 195 18.82 -0.96 24.66
CA ALA A 195 18.73 0.12 23.69
C ALA A 195 18.59 -0.43 22.27
N VAL A 196 17.62 0.12 21.52
CA VAL A 196 17.39 -0.19 20.12
C VAL A 196 16.87 1.05 19.39
N VAL A 197 17.39 1.32 18.19
CA VAL A 197 16.83 2.25 17.22
C VAL A 197 16.50 1.47 15.97
N PHE A 198 15.30 1.70 15.43
CA PHE A 198 14.76 0.88 14.34
C PHE A 198 13.92 1.71 13.39
N PHE A 199 13.74 1.20 12.18
CA PHE A 199 12.82 1.79 11.22
C PHE A 199 11.38 1.47 11.62
N GLY A 200 10.60 2.51 11.92
CA GLY A 200 9.19 2.41 12.29
C GLY A 200 8.29 3.13 11.28
N TRP A 201 7.07 2.67 11.14
CA TRP A 201 6.08 3.32 10.28
C TRP A 201 4.66 3.21 10.84
N ALA A 202 3.80 4.10 10.36
CA ALA A 202 2.36 4.06 10.57
C ALA A 202 1.66 4.20 9.21
N PRO A 203 0.57 3.44 8.94
CA PRO A 203 -0.08 2.50 9.86
C PRO A 203 0.72 1.20 10.05
N HIS A 204 0.82 0.73 11.26
CA HIS A 204 1.30 -0.61 11.61
C HIS A 204 0.92 -0.93 13.06
N PRO A 205 0.54 -2.18 13.39
CA PRO A 205 0.24 -2.57 14.77
C PRO A 205 1.40 -2.41 15.75
N MET A 206 2.67 -2.31 15.29
CA MET A 206 3.80 -1.99 16.17
C MET A 206 3.56 -0.72 16.99
N ASN A 207 2.80 0.25 16.47
CA ASN A 207 2.47 1.49 17.16
C ASN A 207 1.58 1.30 18.39
N VAL A 208 0.93 0.14 18.49
CA VAL A 208 0.11 -0.27 19.65
C VAL A 208 0.87 -1.28 20.51
N ASN A 209 1.57 -2.22 19.88
CA ASN A 209 2.22 -3.34 20.54
C ASN A 209 3.55 -2.95 21.21
N VAL A 210 4.21 -1.89 20.74
CA VAL A 210 5.46 -1.36 21.29
C VAL A 210 5.22 0.05 21.79
N GLN A 211 5.54 0.33 23.04
CA GLN A 211 5.60 1.71 23.53
C GLN A 211 6.81 2.39 22.91
N MET A 212 6.60 3.07 21.79
CA MET A 212 7.66 3.66 20.98
C MET A 212 7.44 5.16 20.74
N THR A 213 8.53 5.84 20.46
CA THR A 213 8.57 7.25 20.08
C THR A 213 9.29 7.38 18.75
N TYR A 214 8.68 8.04 17.78
CA TYR A 214 9.34 8.44 16.54
C TYR A 214 10.33 9.55 16.83
N LEU A 215 11.51 9.45 16.25
CA LEU A 215 12.55 10.48 16.38
C LEU A 215 12.23 11.69 15.49
N SER A 216 12.45 12.90 16.02
CA SER A 216 12.32 14.15 15.28
C SER A 216 13.68 14.61 14.73
N GLY A 217 13.67 15.71 13.93
CA GLY A 217 14.89 16.31 13.38
C GLY A 217 15.53 15.44 12.29
N SER A 218 14.73 14.76 11.49
CA SER A 218 15.20 13.97 10.35
C SER A 218 15.66 14.82 9.16
N GLU A 219 15.40 16.12 9.16
CA GLU A 219 15.71 17.05 8.05
C GLU A 219 15.23 16.48 6.69
N ASP A 220 14.02 15.92 6.67
CA ASP A 220 13.40 15.28 5.52
C ASP A 220 14.15 14.06 4.94
N ALA A 221 15.15 13.52 5.65
CA ALA A 221 15.95 12.40 5.17
C ALA A 221 15.14 11.12 4.89
N LEU A 222 13.99 10.93 5.55
CA LEU A 222 13.07 9.80 5.33
C LEU A 222 11.68 10.26 4.83
N GLY A 223 11.53 11.53 4.52
CA GLY A 223 10.30 12.14 4.06
C GLY A 223 10.04 13.47 4.76
N PRO A 224 9.21 14.35 4.18
CA PRO A 224 8.91 15.67 4.73
C PRO A 224 8.21 15.55 6.08
N ASN A 225 8.25 16.63 6.87
CA ASN A 225 7.53 16.73 8.15
C ASN A 225 7.74 15.50 9.05
N GLU A 226 8.99 15.12 9.32
CA GLU A 226 9.36 13.99 10.19
C GLU A 226 8.91 12.63 9.66
N GLY A 227 9.08 12.42 8.36
CA GLY A 227 8.82 11.15 7.70
C GLY A 227 7.36 10.96 7.26
N MET A 228 6.60 12.03 7.01
CA MET A 228 5.29 11.90 6.38
C MET A 228 5.42 11.18 5.03
N ALA A 229 4.51 10.27 4.78
CA ALA A 229 4.48 9.44 3.60
C ALA A 229 3.05 9.25 3.08
N THR A 230 2.97 8.82 1.84
CA THR A 230 1.72 8.41 1.19
C THR A 230 1.96 7.09 0.46
N VAL A 231 0.92 6.25 0.36
CA VAL A 231 1.01 4.99 -0.37
C VAL A 231 0.17 5.07 -1.64
N TRP A 232 0.73 4.56 -2.72
CA TRP A 232 0.14 4.65 -4.05
C TRP A 232 0.06 3.29 -4.72
N THR A 233 -0.91 3.15 -5.61
CA THR A 233 -0.99 2.01 -6.52
C THR A 233 -0.23 2.32 -7.81
N VAL A 234 0.50 1.34 -8.30
CA VAL A 234 1.26 1.38 -9.56
C VAL A 234 0.71 0.33 -10.50
N THR A 235 0.57 0.67 -11.78
CA THR A 235 0.06 -0.25 -12.83
C THR A 235 0.95 -0.21 -14.07
N THR A 236 0.68 -1.10 -15.03
CA THR A 236 1.20 -0.93 -16.40
C THR A 236 0.66 0.38 -17.01
N PRO A 237 1.39 1.02 -17.94
CA PRO A 237 1.07 2.38 -18.40
C PRO A 237 -0.34 2.56 -18.97
N THR A 238 -0.85 1.57 -19.69
CA THR A 238 -2.15 1.61 -20.39
C THR A 238 -3.24 0.82 -19.67
N TYR A 239 -3.02 0.48 -18.38
CA TYR A 239 -3.95 -0.38 -17.64
C TYR A 239 -5.34 0.23 -17.49
N ALA A 240 -5.42 1.55 -17.31
CA ALA A 240 -6.67 2.27 -17.17
C ALA A 240 -7.56 2.18 -18.43
N GLU A 241 -6.94 2.25 -19.62
CA GLU A 241 -7.65 2.15 -20.89
C GLU A 241 -8.01 0.69 -21.22
N GLN A 242 -7.14 -0.25 -20.89
CA GLN A 242 -7.33 -1.67 -21.20
C GLN A 242 -8.33 -2.34 -20.26
N CYS A 243 -8.27 -2.03 -18.96
CA CYS A 243 -9.05 -2.67 -17.90
C CYS A 243 -9.74 -1.60 -17.01
N PRO A 244 -10.65 -0.80 -17.58
CA PRO A 244 -11.23 0.35 -16.89
C PRO A 244 -12.02 -0.03 -15.63
N ASN A 245 -12.62 -1.21 -15.57
CA ASN A 245 -13.37 -1.65 -14.39
C ASN A 245 -12.45 -2.04 -13.24
N VAL A 246 -11.35 -2.78 -13.50
CA VAL A 246 -10.33 -3.04 -12.48
C VAL A 246 -9.69 -1.73 -12.04
N HIS A 247 -9.35 -0.82 -12.99
CA HIS A 247 -8.80 0.49 -12.67
C HIS A 247 -9.74 1.30 -11.78
N LYS A 248 -11.06 1.27 -12.03
CA LYS A 248 -12.07 1.92 -11.19
C LYS A 248 -12.05 1.38 -9.76
N LEU A 249 -11.99 0.05 -9.59
CA LEU A 249 -11.84 -0.55 -8.26
C LEU A 249 -10.57 -0.07 -7.57
N LEU A 250 -9.41 -0.10 -8.25
CA LEU A 250 -8.13 0.35 -7.69
C LEU A 250 -8.17 1.83 -7.26
N THR A 251 -8.85 2.68 -8.02
CA THR A 251 -9.03 4.10 -7.68
C THR A 251 -9.92 4.30 -6.46
N ASN A 252 -10.93 3.45 -6.29
CA ASN A 252 -11.83 3.49 -5.13
C ASN A 252 -11.19 2.94 -3.85
N LEU A 253 -10.19 2.05 -3.98
CA LEU A 253 -9.50 1.43 -2.83
C LEU A 253 -8.63 2.45 -2.11
N THR A 254 -9.28 3.22 -1.25
CA THR A 254 -8.64 4.18 -0.34
C THR A 254 -8.83 3.74 1.10
N PHE A 255 -7.80 3.94 1.89
CA PHE A 255 -7.73 3.50 3.29
C PHE A 255 -7.39 4.69 4.19
N THR A 256 -7.75 4.57 5.46
CA THR A 256 -7.21 5.39 6.54
C THR A 256 -6.16 4.59 7.31
N ALA A 257 -5.23 5.27 7.97
CA ALA A 257 -4.23 4.62 8.81
C ALA A 257 -4.87 3.71 9.88
N ALA A 258 -6.02 4.13 10.43
CA ALA A 258 -6.76 3.33 11.39
C ALA A 258 -7.37 2.06 10.78
N GLN A 259 -7.85 2.12 9.54
CA GLN A 259 -8.37 0.93 8.83
C GLN A 259 -7.25 -0.05 8.55
N GLU A 260 -6.15 0.39 7.93
CA GLU A 260 -5.02 -0.50 7.63
C GLU A 260 -4.42 -1.13 8.88
N SER A 261 -4.22 -0.36 9.98
CA SER A 261 -3.73 -0.93 11.23
C SER A 261 -4.62 -2.07 11.74
N ARG A 262 -5.95 -1.93 11.63
CA ARG A 262 -6.89 -3.00 12.03
C ARG A 262 -6.89 -4.18 11.08
N MET A 263 -6.73 -3.93 9.77
CA MET A 263 -6.63 -5.00 8.76
C MET A 263 -5.35 -5.82 8.91
N MET A 264 -4.27 -5.21 9.37
CA MET A 264 -2.99 -5.87 9.63
C MET A 264 -2.97 -6.71 10.92
N GLN A 265 -3.74 -6.34 11.94
CA GLN A 265 -3.69 -7.01 13.25
C GLN A 265 -3.85 -8.54 13.17
N PRO A 266 -4.85 -9.09 12.44
CA PRO A 266 -4.99 -10.54 12.30
C PRO A 266 -3.77 -11.21 11.64
N LEU A 267 -3.09 -10.52 10.73
CA LEU A 267 -1.92 -11.06 10.03
C LEU A 267 -0.72 -11.23 10.98
N LEU A 268 -0.53 -10.29 11.91
CA LEU A 268 0.49 -10.42 12.96
C LEU A 268 0.15 -11.53 13.95
N GLU A 269 -1.12 -11.90 14.07
CA GLU A 269 -1.60 -13.07 14.81
C GLU A 269 -1.51 -14.37 13.99
N HIS A 270 -0.84 -14.33 12.83
CA HIS A 270 -0.68 -15.45 11.90
C HIS A 270 -1.99 -16.01 11.32
N LYS A 271 -3.05 -15.19 11.26
CA LYS A 271 -4.30 -15.55 10.58
C LYS A 271 -4.12 -15.40 9.07
N ASP A 272 -4.89 -16.17 8.31
CA ASP A 272 -4.89 -16.09 6.84
C ASP A 272 -5.36 -14.72 6.36
N ALA A 273 -4.60 -14.13 5.42
CA ALA A 273 -4.87 -12.78 4.93
C ALA A 273 -6.17 -12.68 4.14
N PHE A 274 -6.51 -13.72 3.36
CA PHE A 274 -7.72 -13.74 2.54
C PHE A 274 -8.97 -13.95 3.40
N GLU A 275 -8.90 -14.82 4.41
CA GLU A 275 -9.98 -14.97 5.40
C GLU A 275 -10.18 -13.69 6.19
N SER A 276 -9.11 -13.03 6.60
CA SER A 276 -9.16 -11.75 7.30
C SER A 276 -9.81 -10.66 6.43
N ALA A 277 -9.48 -10.62 5.13
CA ALA A 277 -10.10 -9.70 4.18
C ALA A 277 -11.59 -9.99 3.98
N ARG A 278 -11.98 -11.27 3.83
CA ARG A 278 -13.39 -11.68 3.73
C ARG A 278 -14.18 -11.31 4.99
N GLN A 279 -13.59 -11.53 6.16
CA GLN A 279 -14.23 -11.16 7.43
C GLN A 279 -14.38 -9.64 7.54
N TRP A 280 -13.36 -8.87 7.16
CA TRP A 280 -13.45 -7.42 7.12
C TRP A 280 -14.62 -6.93 6.27
N LEU A 281 -14.77 -7.45 5.05
CA LEU A 281 -15.85 -7.06 4.14
C LEU A 281 -17.24 -7.38 4.71
N LYS A 282 -17.38 -8.49 5.45
CA LYS A 282 -18.64 -8.84 6.13
C LYS A 282 -18.94 -7.85 7.28
N ASP A 283 -17.93 -7.47 8.03
CA ASP A 283 -18.06 -6.63 9.23
C ASP A 283 -18.17 -5.14 8.88
N HIS A 284 -17.73 -4.73 7.67
CA HIS A 284 -17.67 -3.34 7.23
C HIS A 284 -18.36 -3.14 5.86
N PRO A 285 -19.69 -3.34 5.76
CA PRO A 285 -20.41 -3.23 4.48
C PRO A 285 -20.32 -1.83 3.85
N GLN A 286 -20.10 -0.78 4.65
CA GLN A 286 -19.91 0.57 4.13
C GLN A 286 -18.60 0.71 3.36
N ASP A 287 -17.51 0.06 3.79
CA ASP A 287 -16.24 0.04 3.06
C ASP A 287 -16.42 -0.71 1.74
N GLN A 288 -17.06 -1.88 1.78
CA GLN A 288 -17.40 -2.64 0.58
C GLN A 288 -18.21 -1.81 -0.41
N GLN A 289 -19.26 -1.12 0.04
CA GLN A 289 -20.10 -0.27 -0.81
C GLN A 289 -19.29 0.85 -1.45
N ARG A 290 -18.45 1.54 -0.69
CA ARG A 290 -17.60 2.62 -1.16
C ARG A 290 -16.60 2.14 -2.21
N TRP A 291 -15.92 1.01 -1.95
CA TRP A 291 -14.93 0.46 -2.88
C TRP A 291 -15.56 -0.08 -4.17
N LEU A 292 -16.81 -0.54 -4.12
CA LEU A 292 -17.54 -1.05 -5.28
C LEU A 292 -18.37 0.01 -6.02
N GLU A 293 -18.29 1.28 -5.61
CA GLU A 293 -19.05 2.34 -6.29
C GLU A 293 -18.64 2.46 -7.75
N GLY A 294 -19.61 2.26 -8.64
CA GLY A 294 -19.38 2.33 -10.07
C GLY A 294 -18.55 1.17 -10.65
N VAL A 295 -18.29 0.11 -9.88
CA VAL A 295 -17.63 -1.10 -10.32
C VAL A 295 -18.67 -2.13 -10.77
N THR A 296 -18.31 -2.96 -11.74
CA THR A 296 -19.12 -4.10 -12.20
C THR A 296 -18.41 -5.43 -11.92
N THR A 297 -19.16 -6.52 -11.98
CA THR A 297 -18.57 -7.86 -12.13
C THR A 297 -17.91 -7.97 -13.50
N PHE A 298 -17.06 -8.96 -13.71
CA PHE A 298 -16.40 -9.20 -15.00
C PHE A 298 -17.39 -9.39 -16.15
N ASP A 299 -18.58 -9.93 -15.88
CA ASP A 299 -19.67 -10.07 -16.86
C ASP A 299 -20.60 -8.83 -16.95
N GLY A 300 -20.20 -7.69 -16.38
CA GLY A 300 -20.87 -6.39 -16.55
C GLY A 300 -22.06 -6.13 -15.63
N LYS A 301 -22.31 -6.94 -14.60
CA LYS A 301 -23.40 -6.72 -13.64
C LYS A 301 -22.95 -5.76 -12.52
N PRO A 302 -23.88 -4.99 -11.89
CA PRO A 302 -23.52 -4.12 -10.76
C PRO A 302 -22.84 -4.88 -9.62
N ALA A 303 -21.61 -4.48 -9.24
CA ALA A 303 -20.77 -5.19 -8.27
C ALA A 303 -21.41 -5.32 -6.89
N ALA A 304 -22.02 -4.26 -6.37
CA ALA A 304 -22.60 -4.24 -5.02
C ALA A 304 -23.68 -5.30 -4.78
N ALA A 305 -24.43 -5.69 -5.85
CA ALA A 305 -25.49 -6.70 -5.77
C ALA A 305 -25.00 -8.12 -6.10
N HIS A 306 -23.80 -8.28 -6.66
CA HIS A 306 -23.35 -9.54 -7.25
C HIS A 306 -21.97 -10.01 -6.74
N LEU A 307 -21.38 -9.30 -5.76
CA LEU A 307 -20.12 -9.72 -5.14
C LEU A 307 -20.29 -11.09 -4.44
N GLN A 308 -19.45 -12.05 -4.80
CA GLN A 308 -19.44 -13.38 -4.22
C GLN A 308 -18.20 -13.57 -3.33
N LEU A 309 -18.37 -13.51 -2.02
CA LEU A 309 -17.29 -13.75 -1.06
C LEU A 309 -17.16 -15.25 -0.76
N THR A 310 -16.72 -16.04 -1.76
CA THR A 310 -16.51 -17.48 -1.60
C THR A 310 -15.14 -17.76 -0.98
N SER A 311 -15.08 -18.73 -0.05
CA SER A 311 -13.81 -19.35 0.36
C SER A 311 -13.33 -20.26 -0.78
N LYS A 312 -12.12 -20.04 -1.27
CA LYS A 312 -11.44 -21.01 -2.15
C LYS A 312 -10.78 -22.09 -1.31
#